data_5a6cf769ffe0ba2737581bcdfc17274d
#
_entry.id   5a6cf769ffe0ba2737581bcdfc17274d
#
_cell.length_a   1.000
_cell.length_b   1.000
_cell.length_c   1.000
_cell.angle_alpha   90.00
_cell.angle_beta   90.00
_cell.angle_gamma   90.00
#
_symmetry.space_group_name_H-M   'P 1'
#
loop_
_entity.id
_entity.type
_entity.pdbx_description
1 polymer ?
#
loop_
_entity_poly.entity_id
_entity_poly.type
_entity_poly.pdbx_seq_one_letter_code
_entity_poly.pdbx_strand_id
1 'polypeptide(L)'
;MCIFEKIGIYANRFSITEPQIFLTSKEVLMAPKEITEGRRTTAYKYYGVAYLEHNSIFINVKKIPDEKVLENTIVHELIHHRFPYLSHGKRFNKLVRLGLKCKTFPPYKKRK
;
A
#
# COMPACT_ATOMS: atom_id res chain seq x y z
N MET A 1 -13.80 2.36 -11.49
CA MET A 1 -12.92 1.20 -11.41
C MET A 1 -12.90 0.67 -10.00
N CYS A 2 -12.97 -0.63 -9.86
CA CYS A 2 -12.96 -1.30 -8.57
C CYS A 2 -11.60 -1.12 -7.88
N ILE A 3 -11.62 -0.99 -6.55
CA ILE A 3 -10.39 -0.77 -5.80
C ILE A 3 -9.38 -1.91 -5.98
N PHE A 4 -9.85 -3.15 -6.09
CA PHE A 4 -8.97 -4.29 -6.32
C PHE A 4 -8.27 -4.18 -7.67
N GLU A 5 -8.98 -3.71 -8.69
CA GLU A 5 -8.40 -3.48 -10.00
C GLU A 5 -7.34 -2.38 -9.96
N LYS A 6 -7.62 -1.29 -9.24
CA LYS A 6 -6.66 -0.21 -9.09
C LYS A 6 -5.37 -0.70 -8.44
N ILE A 7 -5.50 -1.47 -7.38
CA ILE A 7 -4.34 -2.00 -6.66
C ILE A 7 -3.55 -2.93 -7.57
N GLY A 8 -4.22 -3.78 -8.34
CA GLY A 8 -3.55 -4.65 -9.30
C GLY A 8 -2.77 -3.88 -10.35
N ILE A 9 -3.36 -2.81 -10.86
CA ILE A 9 -2.69 -1.98 -11.86
C ILE A 9 -1.43 -1.35 -11.28
N TYR A 10 -1.52 -0.77 -10.08
CA TYR A 10 -0.36 -0.14 -9.47
C TYR A 10 0.70 -1.15 -9.05
N ALA A 11 0.28 -2.31 -8.54
CA ALA A 11 1.22 -3.37 -8.18
C ALA A 11 2.02 -3.79 -9.41
N ASN A 12 1.33 -3.92 -10.55
CA ASN A 12 2.00 -4.26 -11.80
C ASN A 12 2.98 -3.16 -12.22
N ARG A 13 2.57 -1.89 -12.10
CA ARG A 13 3.45 -0.76 -12.42
C ARG A 13 4.72 -0.78 -11.58
N PHE A 14 4.60 -1.17 -10.32
CA PHE A 14 5.73 -1.14 -9.39
C PHE A 14 6.51 -2.46 -9.39
N SER A 15 6.11 -3.41 -10.21
CA SER A 15 6.77 -4.72 -10.32
C SER A 15 6.79 -5.46 -9.00
N ILE A 16 5.66 -5.46 -8.30
CA ILE A 16 5.53 -6.20 -7.05
C ILE A 16 4.37 -7.18 -7.14
N THR A 17 4.43 -8.21 -6.31
CA THR A 17 3.34 -9.16 -6.19
C THR A 17 2.14 -8.46 -5.57
N GLU A 18 0.97 -8.69 -6.13
CA GLU A 18 -0.26 -8.07 -5.62
C GLU A 18 -0.48 -8.52 -4.17
N PRO A 19 -0.65 -7.58 -3.23
CA PRO A 19 -0.80 -7.94 -1.82
C PRO A 19 -2.21 -8.42 -1.50
N GLN A 20 -2.34 -9.10 -0.37
CA GLN A 20 -3.64 -9.35 0.23
C GLN A 20 -4.20 -8.04 0.74
N ILE A 21 -5.49 -7.80 0.52
CA ILE A 21 -6.09 -6.48 0.76
C ILE A 21 -7.17 -6.58 1.81
N PHE A 22 -7.08 -5.73 2.82
CA PHE A 22 -8.15 -5.53 3.80
C PHE A 22 -8.76 -4.15 3.56
N LEU A 23 -10.08 -4.07 3.52
CA LEU A 23 -10.78 -2.82 3.24
C LEU A 23 -11.50 -2.23 4.44
N THR A 24 -11.62 -2.98 5.53
CA THR A 24 -12.28 -2.50 6.74
C THR A 24 -11.43 -2.83 7.95
N SER A 25 -11.58 -2.02 9.00
CA SER A 25 -10.88 -2.30 10.25
C SER A 25 -11.34 -3.61 10.87
N LYS A 26 -12.58 -4.01 10.61
CA LYS A 26 -13.09 -5.30 11.08
C LYS A 26 -12.30 -6.45 10.48
N GLU A 27 -12.03 -6.39 9.17
CA GLU A 27 -11.23 -7.42 8.51
C GLU A 27 -9.84 -7.51 9.13
N VAL A 28 -9.23 -6.35 9.45
CA VAL A 28 -7.93 -6.32 10.08
C VAL A 28 -7.98 -6.97 11.46
N LEU A 29 -9.01 -6.67 12.24
CA LEU A 29 -9.16 -7.25 13.58
C LEU A 29 -9.38 -8.75 13.54
N MET A 30 -10.03 -9.24 12.49
CA MET A 30 -10.31 -10.66 12.33
C MET A 30 -9.15 -11.43 11.71
N ALA A 31 -8.17 -10.73 11.15
CA ALA A 31 -7.02 -11.37 10.50
C ALA A 31 -6.10 -11.99 11.54
N PRO A 32 -5.33 -13.03 11.16
CA PRO A 32 -4.33 -13.59 12.07
C PRO A 32 -3.36 -12.53 12.55
N LYS A 33 -2.97 -12.62 13.81
CA LYS A 33 -2.04 -11.65 14.41
C LYS A 33 -0.74 -11.55 13.64
N GLU A 34 -0.29 -12.65 13.09
CA GLU A 34 0.95 -12.70 12.34
C GLU A 34 0.91 -11.75 11.14
N ILE A 35 -0.23 -11.71 10.44
CA ILE A 35 -0.36 -10.86 9.27
C ILE A 35 -0.30 -9.39 9.64
N THR A 36 -0.99 -9.01 10.71
CA THR A 36 -1.10 -7.61 11.09
C THR A 36 0.08 -7.13 11.95
N GLU A 37 0.98 -8.02 12.29
CA GLU A 37 2.19 -7.68 13.04
C GLU A 37 1.89 -6.98 14.36
N GLY A 38 0.76 -7.33 14.98
CA GLY A 38 0.37 -6.74 16.26
C GLY A 38 -0.21 -5.34 16.18
N ARG A 39 -0.42 -4.79 14.98
CA ARG A 39 -0.88 -3.41 14.81
C ARG A 39 -2.35 -3.30 14.43
N ARG A 40 -3.12 -4.34 14.67
CA ARG A 40 -4.52 -4.38 14.20
C ARG A 40 -5.44 -3.40 14.94
N THR A 41 -5.16 -3.13 16.20
CA THR A 41 -6.08 -2.32 17.01
C THR A 41 -6.01 -0.84 16.71
N THR A 42 -4.96 -0.38 16.04
CA THR A 42 -4.80 1.03 15.71
C THR A 42 -4.97 1.32 14.23
N ALA A 43 -5.25 0.30 13.43
CA ALA A 43 -5.34 0.47 11.98
C ALA A 43 -6.40 1.50 11.59
N TYR A 44 -7.51 1.56 12.33
CA TYR A 44 -8.61 2.47 11.99
C TYR A 44 -8.21 3.93 12.01
N LYS A 45 -7.08 4.28 12.62
CA LYS A 45 -6.62 5.66 12.71
C LYS A 45 -6.03 6.18 11.41
N TYR A 46 -5.71 5.28 10.48
CA TYR A 46 -4.96 5.63 9.27
C TYR A 46 -5.80 5.42 8.02
N TYR A 47 -5.43 6.09 6.95
CA TYR A 47 -6.00 5.82 5.64
C TYR A 47 -5.57 4.46 5.13
N GLY A 48 -4.35 4.03 5.46
CA GLY A 48 -3.84 2.75 5.07
C GLY A 48 -2.69 2.30 5.94
N VAL A 49 -2.41 1.00 5.91
CA VAL A 49 -1.29 0.40 6.64
C VAL A 49 -0.68 -0.69 5.76
N ALA A 50 0.64 -0.75 5.74
CA ALA A 50 1.35 -1.81 5.03
C ALA A 50 1.86 -2.84 6.03
N TYR A 51 1.53 -4.11 5.80
CA TYR A 51 2.01 -5.23 6.61
C TYR A 51 3.02 -5.98 5.74
N LEU A 52 4.28 -5.59 5.86
CA LEU A 52 5.31 -5.96 4.90
C LEU A 52 5.69 -7.43 4.94
N GLU A 53 5.71 -8.01 6.14
CA GLU A 53 6.18 -9.38 6.28
C GLU A 53 5.25 -10.41 5.64
N HIS A 54 3.99 -10.05 5.46
CA HIS A 54 3.00 -10.97 4.93
C HIS A 54 2.36 -10.46 3.64
N ASN A 55 3.01 -9.50 3.00
CA ASN A 55 2.54 -8.93 1.73
C ASN A 55 1.06 -8.58 1.78
N SER A 56 0.67 -7.81 2.78
CA SER A 56 -0.72 -7.41 2.98
C SER A 56 -0.81 -5.91 3.17
N ILE A 57 -1.94 -5.31 2.77
CA ILE A 57 -2.21 -3.91 3.02
C ILE A 57 -3.63 -3.74 3.51
N PHE A 58 -3.84 -2.68 4.29
CA PHE A 58 -5.17 -2.25 4.70
C PHE A 58 -5.43 -0.88 4.08
N ILE A 59 -6.55 -0.75 3.38
CA ILE A 59 -7.00 0.52 2.82
C ILE A 59 -8.32 0.86 3.50
N ASN A 60 -8.33 1.92 4.28
CA ASN A 60 -9.49 2.28 5.09
C ASN A 60 -10.49 3.06 4.26
N VAL A 61 -11.26 2.35 3.45
CA VAL A 61 -12.19 2.99 2.50
C VAL A 61 -13.23 3.85 3.20
N LYS A 62 -13.60 3.48 4.43
CA LYS A 62 -14.60 4.22 5.18
C LYS A 62 -14.12 5.60 5.58
N LYS A 63 -12.81 5.73 5.84
CA LYS A 63 -12.20 6.99 6.27
C LYS A 63 -11.81 7.88 5.10
N ILE A 64 -11.53 7.28 3.95
CA ILE A 64 -11.02 8.00 2.79
C ILE A 64 -12.11 8.85 2.16
N PRO A 65 -11.88 10.18 2.02
CA PRO A 65 -12.94 11.09 1.59
C PRO A 65 -13.21 11.12 0.07
N ASP A 66 -12.20 10.83 -0.74
CA ASP A 66 -12.39 10.95 -2.19
C ASP A 66 -11.40 10.07 -2.95
N GLU A 67 -11.59 10.05 -4.26
CA GLU A 67 -10.82 9.21 -5.17
C GLU A 67 -9.34 9.56 -5.18
N LYS A 68 -9.03 10.85 -5.08
CA LYS A 68 -7.65 11.31 -5.12
C LYS A 68 -6.88 10.80 -3.89
N VAL A 69 -7.50 10.90 -2.72
CA VAL A 69 -6.91 10.39 -1.49
C VAL A 69 -6.78 8.88 -1.55
N LEU A 70 -7.77 8.20 -2.15
CA LEU A 70 -7.72 6.76 -2.31
C LEU A 70 -6.51 6.34 -3.14
N GLU A 71 -6.30 6.95 -4.29
CA GLU A 71 -5.18 6.58 -5.15
C GLU A 71 -3.85 6.90 -4.49
N ASN A 72 -3.77 8.05 -3.82
CA ASN A 72 -2.56 8.42 -3.09
C ASN A 72 -2.25 7.39 -2.01
N THR A 73 -3.28 6.94 -1.29
CA THR A 73 -3.11 5.94 -0.23
C THR A 73 -2.63 4.61 -0.80
N ILE A 74 -3.25 4.16 -1.90
CA ILE A 74 -2.84 2.92 -2.54
C ILE A 74 -1.37 2.98 -2.94
N VAL A 75 -0.98 4.04 -3.64
CA VAL A 75 0.40 4.19 -4.09
C VAL A 75 1.35 4.24 -2.91
N HIS A 76 0.98 4.99 -1.86
CA HIS A 76 1.79 5.12 -0.66
C HIS A 76 2.10 3.74 -0.05
N GLU A 77 1.07 2.91 0.14
CA GLU A 77 1.28 1.60 0.75
C GLU A 77 2.03 0.65 -0.17
N LEU A 78 1.80 0.73 -1.46
CA LEU A 78 2.53 -0.11 -2.40
C LEU A 78 4.00 0.30 -2.51
N ILE A 79 4.31 1.58 -2.37
CA ILE A 79 5.70 2.04 -2.33
C ILE A 79 6.40 1.46 -1.10
N HIS A 80 5.71 1.37 0.04
CA HIS A 80 6.28 0.69 1.21
C HIS A 80 6.68 -0.74 0.89
N HIS A 81 5.86 -1.45 0.14
CA HIS A 81 6.16 -2.82 -0.26
C HIS A 81 7.31 -2.89 -1.26
N ARG A 82 7.36 -1.94 -2.19
CA ARG A 82 8.40 -1.93 -3.22
C ARG A 82 9.76 -1.53 -2.66
N PHE A 83 9.76 -0.63 -1.68
CA PHE A 83 10.97 -0.10 -1.07
C PHE A 83 10.84 -0.18 0.45
N PRO A 84 10.85 -1.39 1.03
CA PRO A 84 10.52 -1.55 2.45
C PRO A 84 11.54 -0.92 3.40
N TYR A 85 12.75 -0.69 2.93
CA TYR A 85 13.81 -0.07 3.72
C TYR A 85 13.77 1.45 3.71
N LEU A 86 12.88 2.03 2.90
CA LEU A 86 12.85 3.48 2.71
C LEU A 86 11.88 4.10 3.71
N SER A 87 12.38 5.01 4.54
CA SER A 87 11.53 5.74 5.49
C SER A 87 10.85 6.90 4.78
N HIS A 88 9.80 7.42 5.42
CA HIS A 88 9.11 8.60 4.90
C HIS A 88 10.07 9.77 4.80
N GLY A 89 9.88 10.59 3.79
CA GLY A 89 10.73 11.75 3.57
C GLY A 89 10.69 12.16 2.12
N LYS A 90 11.68 12.94 1.70
CA LYS A 90 11.70 13.50 0.34
C LYS A 90 11.73 12.42 -0.74
N ARG A 91 12.55 11.38 -0.55
CA ARG A 91 12.65 10.31 -1.53
C ARG A 91 11.35 9.54 -1.62
N PHE A 92 10.77 9.22 -0.49
CA PHE A 92 9.50 8.49 -0.45
C PHE A 92 8.42 9.29 -1.15
N ASN A 93 8.29 10.57 -0.81
CA ASN A 93 7.28 11.43 -1.40
C ASN A 93 7.47 11.60 -2.91
N LYS A 94 8.72 11.66 -3.36
CA LYS A 94 9.01 11.73 -4.78
C LYS A 94 8.55 10.46 -5.49
N LEU A 95 8.80 9.30 -4.88
CA LEU A 95 8.38 8.03 -5.46
C LEU A 95 6.86 7.91 -5.53
N VAL A 96 6.16 8.40 -4.51
CA VAL A 96 4.69 8.42 -4.54
C VAL A 96 4.21 9.27 -5.72
N ARG A 97 4.77 10.45 -5.90
CA ARG A 97 4.38 11.32 -7.00
C ARG A 97 4.66 10.66 -8.35
N LEU A 98 5.82 10.02 -8.48
CA LEU A 98 6.16 9.31 -9.71
C LEU A 98 5.22 8.15 -9.96
N GLY A 99 4.88 7.40 -8.89
CA GLY A 99 3.97 6.27 -9.01
C GLY A 99 2.59 6.66 -9.48
N LEU A 100 2.13 7.87 -9.09
CA LEU A 100 0.83 8.36 -9.52
C LEU A 100 0.84 8.77 -10.99
N LYS A 101 1.99 9.24 -11.49
CA LYS A 101 2.10 9.76 -12.86
C LYS A 101 2.62 8.75 -13.86
N CYS A 102 3.59 7.96 -13.46
CA CYS A 102 4.27 7.04 -14.36
C CYS A 102 3.43 5.84 -14.65
N LYS A 103 3.58 5.31 -15.84
CA LYS A 103 2.87 4.13 -16.26
C LYS A 103 3.48 2.86 -15.71
N THR A 104 4.79 2.83 -15.60
CA THR A 104 5.49 1.68 -15.03
C THR A 104 6.77 2.14 -14.36
N PHE A 105 7.13 1.47 -13.28
CA PHE A 105 8.47 1.59 -12.71
C PHE A 105 9.37 0.57 -13.38
N PRO A 106 10.66 0.87 -13.52
CA PRO A 106 11.58 -0.15 -14.00
C PRO A 106 11.62 -1.31 -13.00
N PRO A 107 11.87 -2.54 -13.50
CA PRO A 107 11.99 -3.66 -12.57
C PRO A 107 13.11 -3.41 -11.58
N TYR A 108 12.95 -3.95 -10.38
CA TYR A 108 13.98 -3.80 -9.37
C TYR A 108 15.26 -4.45 -9.84
N LYS A 109 16.34 -3.69 -9.84
CA LYS A 109 17.66 -4.20 -10.19
C LYS A 109 18.54 -4.12 -8.97
N LYS A 110 19.22 -5.21 -8.69
CA LYS A 110 20.19 -5.20 -7.62
C LYS A 110 21.32 -4.25 -7.95
N ARG A 111 21.71 -3.47 -6.96
CA ARG A 111 22.90 -2.62 -7.15
C ARG A 111 24.15 -3.48 -7.14
N LYS A 112 25.01 -3.11 -8.00
CA LYS A 112 26.28 -3.82 -8.07
C LYS A 112 27.19 -3.37 -6.97
#